data_5b1587b50eb2264fc1e5da7de18a44c8
#
_entry.id   5b1587b50eb2264fc1e5da7de18a44c8
#
_cell.length_a   1.000
_cell.length_b   1.000
_cell.length_c   1.000
_cell.angle_alpha   90.00
_cell.angle_beta   90.00
_cell.angle_gamma   90.00
#
_symmetry.space_group_name_H-M   'P 1'
#
loop_
_entity.id
_entity.type
_entity.pdbx_description
1 polymer ?
#
loop_
_entity_poly.entity_id
_entity_poly.type
_entity_poly.pdbx_seq_one_letter_code
_entity_poly.pdbx_strand_id
1 'polypeptide(L)'
;MANDFVPILFILVGFFLHFGESIHCWECNSKYDPNCGEPFKPYSMALVDCGQRFLKQDLATSATICRKLSQKVQGETRIIRSCGYIDPQEAGTCYNKAGTHLVFTEYCQCSGDGCNKTGALRPLSGFLIVLSLMALMGCFLS
;
A
#
# COMPACT_ATOMS: atom_id res chain seq x y z
N MET A 1 -33.16 -31.30 3.31
CA MET A 1 -32.08 -31.05 2.34
C MET A 1 -32.05 -29.62 1.77
N ALA A 2 -32.97 -28.71 2.15
CA ALA A 2 -33.00 -27.34 1.59
C ALA A 2 -32.27 -26.26 2.44
N ASN A 3 -31.88 -26.59 3.68
CA ASN A 3 -31.38 -25.60 4.64
C ASN A 3 -29.83 -25.46 4.61
N ASP A 4 -29.13 -26.39 3.97
CA ASP A 4 -27.66 -26.37 4.01
C ASP A 4 -27.03 -25.43 2.94
N PHE A 5 -27.80 -25.01 1.95
CA PHE A 5 -27.36 -24.08 0.91
C PHE A 5 -27.36 -22.61 1.33
N VAL A 6 -28.18 -22.24 2.32
CA VAL A 6 -28.30 -20.85 2.78
C VAL A 6 -26.98 -20.31 3.36
N PRO A 7 -26.28 -21.01 4.28
CA PRO A 7 -25.02 -20.49 4.82
C PRO A 7 -23.93 -20.40 3.77
N ILE A 8 -23.90 -21.34 2.81
CA ILE A 8 -22.91 -21.31 1.71
C ILE A 8 -23.16 -20.12 0.79
N LEU A 9 -24.41 -19.79 0.50
CA LEU A 9 -24.77 -18.64 -0.32
C LEU A 9 -24.37 -17.32 0.36
N PHE A 10 -24.57 -17.18 1.68
CA PHE A 10 -24.14 -16.00 2.45
C PHE A 10 -22.62 -15.85 2.47
N ILE A 11 -21.86 -16.94 2.58
CA ILE A 11 -20.40 -16.91 2.52
C ILE A 11 -19.93 -16.49 1.12
N LEU A 12 -20.53 -17.01 0.06
CA LEU A 12 -20.20 -16.64 -1.31
C LEU A 12 -20.53 -15.18 -1.61
N VAL A 13 -21.73 -14.70 -1.21
CA VAL A 13 -22.12 -13.29 -1.39
C VAL A 13 -21.22 -12.36 -0.60
N GLY A 14 -20.84 -12.70 0.63
CA GLY A 14 -19.91 -11.93 1.44
C GLY A 14 -18.51 -11.83 0.80
N PHE A 15 -18.08 -12.86 0.06
CA PHE A 15 -16.79 -12.86 -0.64
C PHE A 15 -16.80 -11.94 -1.88
N PHE A 16 -17.95 -11.76 -2.53
CA PHE A 16 -18.08 -10.90 -3.71
C PHE A 16 -18.29 -9.42 -3.38
N LEU A 17 -18.56 -9.06 -2.11
CA LEU A 17 -18.77 -7.67 -1.71
C LEU A 17 -17.48 -6.93 -1.33
N HIS A 18 -16.31 -7.49 -1.54
CA HIS A 18 -15.05 -6.77 -1.50
C HIS A 18 -14.93 -5.89 -2.76
N PHE A 19 -15.77 -4.85 -2.83
CA PHE A 19 -15.56 -3.77 -3.79
C PHE A 19 -14.20 -3.15 -3.48
N GLY A 20 -13.38 -2.98 -4.52
CA GLY A 20 -12.05 -2.41 -4.40
C GLY A 20 -12.12 -1.03 -3.75
N GLU A 21 -11.84 -0.95 -2.45
CA GLU A 21 -11.64 0.32 -1.78
C GLU A 21 -10.40 0.98 -2.38
N SER A 22 -10.50 2.28 -2.63
CA SER A 22 -9.36 3.06 -3.08
C SER A 22 -8.28 3.05 -1.99
N ILE A 23 -7.02 2.92 -2.40
CA ILE A 23 -5.90 2.92 -1.47
C ILE A 23 -5.70 4.32 -0.86
N HIS A 24 -5.42 4.37 0.43
CA HIS A 24 -5.08 5.60 1.14
C HIS A 24 -3.58 5.67 1.41
N CYS A 25 -2.94 6.77 1.03
CA CYS A 25 -1.50 6.95 1.19
C CYS A 25 -1.16 8.23 1.97
N TRP A 26 -0.07 8.22 2.71
CA TRP A 26 0.50 9.44 3.26
C TRP A 26 1.04 10.31 2.13
N GLU A 27 0.69 11.60 2.14
CA GLU A 27 1.16 12.57 1.15
C GLU A 27 1.89 13.71 1.86
N CYS A 28 3.21 13.79 1.65
CA CYS A 28 4.06 14.80 2.27
C CYS A 28 5.45 14.87 1.64
N ASN A 29 6.21 15.91 2.01
CA ASN A 29 7.58 16.13 1.57
C ASN A 29 8.42 16.70 2.71
N SER A 30 9.52 16.03 3.07
CA SER A 30 10.40 16.42 4.17
C SER A 30 11.11 17.75 3.97
N LYS A 31 11.13 18.28 2.75
CA LYS A 31 11.62 19.65 2.49
C LYS A 31 10.74 20.72 3.17
N TYR A 32 9.44 20.45 3.26
CA TYR A 32 8.47 21.41 3.78
C TYR A 32 8.02 21.06 5.19
N ASP A 33 7.97 19.77 5.52
CA ASP A 33 7.63 19.27 6.85
C ASP A 33 8.64 18.20 7.30
N PRO A 34 9.51 18.51 8.27
CA PRO A 34 10.50 17.58 8.79
C PRO A 34 9.90 16.27 9.34
N ASN A 35 8.63 16.29 9.78
CA ASN A 35 7.95 15.10 10.28
C ASN A 35 7.66 14.06 9.17
N CYS A 36 7.72 14.47 7.89
CA CYS A 36 7.68 13.58 6.73
C CYS A 36 8.97 12.77 6.54
N GLY A 37 10.03 13.10 7.24
CA GLY A 37 11.34 12.47 7.17
C GLY A 37 11.42 11.09 7.84
N GLU A 38 12.62 10.77 8.34
CA GLU A 38 12.86 9.59 9.18
C GLU A 38 13.44 10.08 10.54
N PRO A 39 12.82 9.70 11.64
CA PRO A 39 11.60 8.89 11.79
C PRO A 39 10.33 9.63 11.33
N PHE A 40 9.42 8.90 10.68
CA PHE A 40 8.15 9.45 10.22
C PHE A 40 7.18 9.71 11.38
N LYS A 41 6.59 10.90 11.42
CA LYS A 41 5.65 11.32 12.47
C LYS A 41 4.33 11.79 11.81
N PRO A 42 3.26 10.98 11.83
CA PRO A 42 2.07 11.19 11.00
C PRO A 42 1.14 12.31 11.47
N TYR A 43 1.32 12.89 12.66
CA TYR A 43 0.35 13.82 13.28
C TYR A 43 0.17 15.15 12.56
N SER A 44 1.09 15.52 11.66
CA SER A 44 0.98 16.74 10.81
C SER A 44 0.67 16.40 9.35
N MET A 45 0.46 15.10 9.02
CA MET A 45 0.34 14.63 7.64
C MET A 45 -1.09 14.27 7.28
N ALA A 46 -1.42 14.35 5.98
CA ALA A 46 -2.68 13.87 5.44
C ALA A 46 -2.56 12.43 4.96
N LEU A 47 -3.51 11.59 5.34
CA LEU A 47 -3.80 10.32 4.71
C LEU A 47 -4.82 10.59 3.61
N VAL A 48 -4.42 10.46 2.35
CA VAL A 48 -5.17 10.89 1.17
C VAL A 48 -5.75 9.69 0.45
N ASP A 49 -7.01 9.78 0.05
CA ASP A 49 -7.65 8.84 -0.88
C ASP A 49 -7.02 8.97 -2.26
N CYS A 50 -6.29 7.93 -2.68
CA CYS A 50 -5.60 7.90 -3.95
C CYS A 50 -6.53 7.60 -5.14
N GLY A 51 -7.74 7.09 -4.91
CA GLY A 51 -8.73 6.86 -5.95
C GLY A 51 -9.16 8.16 -6.65
N GLN A 52 -9.04 9.29 -5.98
CA GLN A 52 -9.31 10.62 -6.54
C GLN A 52 -8.07 11.27 -7.20
N ARG A 53 -6.93 10.60 -7.21
CA ARG A 53 -5.69 11.06 -7.84
C ARG A 53 -5.52 10.38 -9.18
N PHE A 54 -5.58 11.15 -10.25
CA PHE A 54 -5.44 10.68 -11.63
C PHE A 54 -4.10 11.10 -12.22
N LEU A 55 -3.57 10.30 -13.13
CA LEU A 55 -2.42 10.69 -13.93
C LEU A 55 -2.80 11.91 -14.78
N LYS A 56 -1.94 12.92 -14.80
CA LYS A 56 -2.17 14.14 -15.62
C LYS A 56 -2.32 13.82 -17.12
N GLN A 57 -1.76 12.72 -17.58
CA GLN A 57 -1.76 12.29 -18.98
C GLN A 57 -2.87 11.28 -19.30
N ASP A 58 -3.44 10.64 -18.27
CA ASP A 58 -4.50 9.66 -18.39
C ASP A 58 -5.46 9.76 -17.22
N LEU A 59 -6.59 10.43 -17.45
CA LEU A 59 -7.62 10.65 -16.44
C LEU A 59 -8.41 9.37 -16.09
N ALA A 60 -8.20 8.27 -16.83
CA ALA A 60 -8.81 6.97 -16.55
C ALA A 60 -8.01 6.14 -15.56
N THR A 61 -6.71 6.44 -15.36
CA THR A 61 -5.83 5.68 -14.48
C THR A 61 -5.76 6.32 -13.10
N SER A 62 -6.42 5.70 -12.12
CA SER A 62 -6.31 6.05 -10.70
C SER A 62 -5.03 5.45 -10.08
N ALA A 63 -4.59 6.05 -8.97
CA ALA A 63 -3.46 5.52 -8.23
C ALA A 63 -3.83 4.22 -7.48
N THR A 64 -2.97 3.21 -7.57
CA THR A 64 -3.21 1.86 -7.04
C THR A 64 -2.23 1.42 -5.97
N ILE A 65 -1.17 2.20 -5.75
CA ILE A 65 -0.11 1.91 -4.78
C ILE A 65 0.28 3.16 -4.01
N CYS A 66 0.92 2.99 -2.85
CA CYS A 66 1.62 4.05 -2.16
C CYS A 66 3.10 4.04 -2.52
N ARG A 67 3.70 5.22 -2.58
CA ARG A 67 5.11 5.42 -2.90
C ARG A 67 5.83 6.21 -1.81
N LYS A 68 7.07 5.80 -1.52
CA LYS A 68 8.05 6.55 -0.75
C LYS A 68 9.30 6.72 -1.61
N LEU A 69 9.74 7.96 -1.80
CA LEU A 69 10.98 8.30 -2.48
C LEU A 69 11.96 8.86 -1.45
N SER A 70 13.17 8.28 -1.41
CA SER A 70 14.28 8.81 -0.64
C SER A 70 15.34 9.33 -1.61
N GLN A 71 15.43 10.65 -1.74
CA GLN A 71 16.38 11.32 -2.64
C GLN A 71 17.54 11.88 -1.86
N LYS A 72 18.75 11.51 -2.25
CA LYS A 72 19.97 12.16 -1.76
C LYS A 72 20.50 13.09 -2.82
N VAL A 73 20.50 14.39 -2.52
CA VAL A 73 20.93 15.46 -3.42
C VAL A 73 21.98 16.30 -2.71
N GLN A 74 23.20 16.31 -3.20
CA GLN A 74 24.32 17.11 -2.63
C GLN A 74 24.55 16.86 -1.12
N GLY A 75 24.33 15.62 -0.68
CA GLY A 75 24.50 15.25 0.74
C GLY A 75 23.24 15.38 1.61
N GLU A 76 22.23 16.11 1.17
CA GLU A 76 20.95 16.23 1.88
C GLU A 76 19.98 15.12 1.44
N THR A 77 19.29 14.53 2.41
CA THR A 77 18.27 13.51 2.14
C THR A 77 16.87 14.14 2.22
N ARG A 78 16.11 13.98 1.14
CA ARG A 78 14.71 14.36 1.03
C ARG A 78 13.84 13.13 0.91
N ILE A 79 12.78 13.07 1.70
CA ILE A 79 11.77 12.02 1.64
C ILE A 79 10.46 12.61 1.11
N ILE A 80 9.88 11.93 0.10
CA ILE A 80 8.61 12.28 -0.50
C ILE A 80 7.71 11.05 -0.39
N ARG A 81 6.51 11.24 0.13
CA ARG A 81 5.47 10.21 0.23
C ARG A 81 4.28 10.64 -0.60
N SER A 82 3.72 9.74 -1.39
CA SER A 82 2.60 10.05 -2.30
C SER A 82 1.87 8.81 -2.76
N CYS A 83 0.72 9.02 -3.42
CA CYS A 83 0.09 8.03 -4.28
C CYS A 83 1.00 7.65 -5.46
N GLY A 84 0.86 6.44 -5.95
CA GLY A 84 1.61 5.90 -7.09
C GLY A 84 0.73 5.19 -8.11
N TYR A 85 1.26 5.05 -9.34
CA TYR A 85 0.53 4.58 -10.53
C TYR A 85 1.26 3.44 -11.24
N ILE A 86 1.89 2.54 -10.50
CA ILE A 86 2.64 1.41 -11.08
C ILE A 86 1.86 0.13 -10.83
N ASP A 87 2.14 -0.89 -11.63
CA ASP A 87 1.54 -2.20 -11.51
C ASP A 87 1.61 -2.70 -10.06
N PRO A 88 0.49 -3.10 -9.46
CA PRO A 88 0.45 -3.65 -8.10
C PRO A 88 1.36 -4.87 -7.91
N GLN A 89 1.74 -5.58 -8.99
CA GLN A 89 2.66 -6.72 -8.93
C GLN A 89 4.08 -6.31 -8.52
N GLU A 90 4.47 -5.07 -8.77
CA GLU A 90 5.75 -4.51 -8.32
C GLU A 90 5.67 -3.90 -6.91
N ALA A 91 4.49 -3.85 -6.31
CA ALA A 91 4.32 -3.36 -4.94
C ALA A 91 5.07 -4.25 -3.94
N GLY A 92 5.63 -3.62 -2.92
CA GLY A 92 6.44 -4.30 -1.89
C GLY A 92 7.92 -4.37 -2.23
N THR A 93 8.38 -3.67 -3.28
CA THR A 93 9.78 -3.61 -3.67
C THR A 93 10.37 -2.21 -3.49
N CYS A 94 11.67 -2.16 -3.21
CA CYS A 94 12.47 -0.94 -3.30
C CYS A 94 13.53 -1.13 -4.39
N TYR A 95 13.76 -0.09 -5.19
CA TYR A 95 14.82 -0.08 -6.19
C TYR A 95 15.51 1.28 -6.23
N ASN A 96 16.79 1.28 -6.61
CA ASN A 96 17.61 2.48 -6.67
C ASN A 96 17.75 2.97 -8.11
N LYS A 97 17.61 4.27 -8.29
CA LYS A 97 17.93 4.96 -9.55
C LYS A 97 19.00 6.00 -9.29
N ALA A 98 20.06 5.93 -10.08
CA ALA A 98 21.05 6.99 -10.15
C ALA A 98 20.57 8.06 -11.14
N GLY A 99 20.53 9.30 -10.70
CA GLY A 99 20.29 10.46 -11.55
C GLY A 99 21.59 11.13 -11.97
N THR A 100 21.49 12.22 -12.71
CA THR A 100 22.63 13.09 -13.04
C THR A 100 23.07 13.90 -11.81
N HIS A 101 24.35 14.32 -11.78
CA HIS A 101 24.89 15.20 -10.73
C HIS A 101 24.79 14.66 -9.29
N LEU A 102 25.21 13.40 -9.07
CA LEU A 102 25.25 12.77 -7.74
C LEU A 102 23.87 12.70 -7.03
N VAL A 103 22.80 12.62 -7.81
CA VAL A 103 21.46 12.37 -7.28
C VAL A 103 21.24 10.86 -7.21
N PHE A 104 20.95 10.35 -6.03
CA PHE A 104 20.55 8.96 -5.79
C PHE A 104 19.13 8.95 -5.26
N THR A 105 18.28 8.15 -5.88
CA THR A 105 16.89 8.04 -5.45
C THR A 105 16.54 6.58 -5.22
N GLU A 106 16.11 6.26 -4.01
CA GLU A 106 15.48 5.00 -3.68
C GLU A 106 13.96 5.16 -3.83
N TYR A 107 13.38 4.29 -4.62
CA TYR A 107 11.94 4.21 -4.85
C TYR A 107 11.40 2.97 -4.13
N CYS A 108 10.60 3.16 -3.10
CA CYS A 108 9.85 2.10 -2.44
C CYS A 108 8.38 2.20 -2.78
N GLN A 109 7.75 1.07 -3.06
CA GLN A 109 6.35 0.97 -3.43
C GLN A 109 5.69 -0.10 -2.58
N CYS A 110 4.44 0.14 -2.19
CA CYS A 110 3.70 -0.80 -1.37
C CYS A 110 2.20 -0.72 -1.66
N SER A 111 1.51 -1.82 -1.41
CA SER A 111 0.06 -1.95 -1.46
C SER A 111 -0.50 -2.04 -0.04
N GLY A 112 -1.59 -1.34 0.21
CA GLY A 112 -2.26 -1.26 1.51
C GLY A 112 -2.24 0.16 2.09
N ASP A 113 -3.26 0.48 2.87
CA ASP A 113 -3.46 1.82 3.42
C ASP A 113 -2.31 2.26 4.32
N GLY A 114 -1.81 3.46 4.06
CA GLY A 114 -0.73 4.08 4.82
C GLY A 114 0.59 3.32 4.83
N CYS A 115 0.78 2.33 3.94
CA CYS A 115 1.96 1.47 3.91
C CYS A 115 3.27 2.23 3.65
N ASN A 116 3.21 3.39 3.01
CA ASN A 116 4.37 4.25 2.78
C ASN A 116 4.85 5.04 4.01
N LYS A 117 4.31 4.71 5.20
CA LYS A 117 4.82 5.17 6.49
C LYS A 117 6.25 4.69 6.74
N THR A 118 6.52 3.41 6.43
CA THR A 118 7.84 2.79 6.56
C THR A 118 8.40 2.43 5.17
N GLY A 119 9.57 1.80 5.08
CA GLY A 119 10.00 1.13 3.85
C GLY A 119 9.07 -0.04 3.51
N ALA A 120 9.24 -0.62 2.33
CA ALA A 120 8.39 -1.69 1.81
C ALA A 120 8.24 -2.83 2.84
N LEU A 121 7.07 -2.92 3.45
CA LEU A 121 6.65 -4.10 4.21
C LEU A 121 5.79 -4.94 3.27
N ARG A 122 6.22 -6.18 3.04
CA ARG A 122 5.36 -7.17 2.39
C ARG A 122 4.15 -7.41 3.31
N PRO A 123 2.91 -7.29 2.81
CA PRO A 123 1.77 -7.72 3.59
C PRO A 123 1.96 -9.21 3.91
N LEU A 124 1.81 -9.57 5.19
CA LEU A 124 1.72 -10.99 5.54
C LEU A 124 0.56 -11.58 4.72
N SER A 125 0.89 -12.55 3.87
CA SER A 125 -0.08 -13.18 2.99
C SER A 125 -1.25 -13.70 3.82
N GLY A 126 -2.48 -13.29 3.49
CA GLY A 126 -3.71 -13.78 4.13
C GLY A 126 -3.87 -15.29 4.08
N PHE A 127 -3.04 -15.97 3.28
CA PHE A 127 -2.95 -17.42 3.16
C PHE A 127 -2.64 -18.11 4.50
N LEU A 128 -1.79 -17.53 5.35
CA LEU A 128 -1.49 -18.08 6.68
C LEU A 128 -2.68 -18.01 7.63
N ILE A 129 -3.51 -16.96 7.51
CA ILE A 129 -4.72 -16.81 8.34
C ILE A 129 -5.75 -17.86 7.95
N VAL A 130 -5.95 -18.10 6.65
CA VAL A 130 -6.89 -19.12 6.16
C VAL A 130 -6.45 -20.52 6.59
N LEU A 131 -5.16 -20.83 6.50
CA LEU A 131 -4.63 -22.13 6.93
C LEU A 131 -4.80 -22.35 8.44
N SER A 132 -4.61 -21.33 9.27
CA SER A 132 -4.80 -21.44 10.72
C SER A 132 -6.28 -21.64 11.10
N LEU A 133 -7.20 -20.99 10.40
CA LEU A 133 -8.64 -21.17 10.60
C LEU A 133 -9.11 -22.57 10.17
N MET A 134 -8.59 -23.07 9.05
CA MET A 134 -8.91 -24.45 8.58
C MET A 134 -8.41 -25.51 9.56
N ALA A 135 -7.22 -25.32 10.14
CA ALA A 135 -6.67 -26.23 11.15
C ALA A 135 -7.50 -26.24 12.44
N LEU A 136 -8.00 -25.09 12.88
CA LEU A 136 -8.86 -24.98 14.04
C LEU A 136 -10.22 -25.62 13.80
N MET A 137 -10.81 -25.46 12.61
CA MET A 137 -12.08 -26.13 12.27
C MET A 137 -11.94 -27.65 12.15
N GLY A 138 -10.80 -28.15 11.64
CA GLY A 138 -10.51 -29.58 11.58
C GLY A 138 -10.37 -30.24 12.95
N CYS A 139 -9.88 -29.51 13.95
CA CYS A 139 -9.76 -29.99 15.33
C CYS A 139 -11.09 -30.05 16.10
N PHE A 140 -12.12 -29.30 15.64
CA PHE A 140 -13.46 -29.31 16.24
C PHE A 140 -14.39 -30.40 15.67
N LEU A 141 -14.03 -31.01 14.54
CA LEU A 141 -14.81 -32.01 13.81
C LEU A 141 -14.27 -33.45 14.01
N SER A 142 -13.19 -33.61 14.76
CA SER A 142 -12.63 -34.91 15.16
C SER A 142 -12.94 -35.19 16.64
#